data_62ec3965f36f35c5ecccb8f4d20964f5
#
_entry.id   62ec3965f36f35c5ecccb8f4d20964f5
#
_cell.length_a   1.000
_cell.length_b   1.000
_cell.length_c   1.000
_cell.angle_alpha   90.00
_cell.angle_beta   90.00
_cell.angle_gamma   90.00
#
_symmetry.space_group_name_H-M   'P 1'
#
loop_
_entity.id
_entity.type
_entity.pdbx_description
1 polymer ?
#
loop_
_entity_poly.entity_id
_entity_poly.type
_entity_poly.pdbx_seq_one_letter_code
_entity_poly.pdbx_strand_id
1 'polypeptide(L)'
;MSKESISDGDLQAAALSEPLIDGATGECAIAAGRTSGTESGTEVLVDPVISRAKFDRELADYATISKDQRRLGWWILSAEFPEVFVVFAAPQLRPSPVVFGARIDFTNYDLWPPSVKIVNPFTGIPYRYRELSPTLTFMRRIPTSAPVQVPGLGVMEGYAEQPLLIAHGPDEIPFFCIPGVREYHNHPAHTGDSWFLHRQLGEGKLFFLLEKLYRYGVEPLKAYQFGLQIAGFIRPESPL
;
A
#
# COMPACT_ATOMS: atom_id res chain seq x y z
N MET A 1 -43.94 14.58 35.84
CA MET A 1 -43.00 13.57 35.28
C MET A 1 -42.79 13.88 33.82
N SER A 2 -41.84 14.72 33.52
CA SER A 2 -41.50 15.17 32.17
C SER A 2 -40.36 14.28 31.64
N LYS A 3 -40.58 13.67 30.46
CA LYS A 3 -39.56 12.95 29.71
C LYS A 3 -38.85 13.95 28.81
N GLU A 4 -37.60 14.24 29.08
CA GLU A 4 -36.70 14.91 28.16
C GLU A 4 -36.21 13.92 27.11
N SER A 5 -36.48 14.26 25.86
CA SER A 5 -35.92 13.58 24.69
C SER A 5 -34.56 14.18 24.41
N ILE A 6 -33.54 13.32 24.45
CA ILE A 6 -32.17 13.67 24.02
C ILE A 6 -32.17 13.59 22.49
N SER A 7 -31.89 14.72 21.85
CA SER A 7 -31.74 14.84 20.40
C SER A 7 -30.36 14.27 19.98
N ASP A 8 -30.37 13.43 18.98
CA ASP A 8 -29.18 12.99 18.24
C ASP A 8 -28.49 14.20 17.60
N GLY A 9 -27.39 14.62 18.22
CA GLY A 9 -26.52 15.66 17.71
C GLY A 9 -25.44 15.08 16.79
N ASP A 10 -25.45 15.56 15.58
CA ASP A 10 -24.48 15.44 14.50
C ASP A 10 -23.04 15.08 14.89
N LEU A 11 -22.64 13.86 14.63
CA LEU A 11 -21.24 13.47 14.44
C LEU A 11 -20.85 13.80 13.00
N GLN A 12 -20.55 15.05 12.77
CA GLN A 12 -19.94 15.54 11.55
C GLN A 12 -18.51 14.99 11.49
N ALA A 13 -18.31 13.93 10.69
CA ALA A 13 -16.99 13.42 10.35
C ALA A 13 -16.22 14.55 9.65
N ALA A 14 -15.19 15.03 10.32
CA ALA A 14 -14.23 15.95 9.72
C ALA A 14 -13.50 15.21 8.59
N ALA A 15 -13.95 15.44 7.37
CA ALA A 15 -13.22 15.09 6.16
C ALA A 15 -11.91 15.91 6.19
N LEU A 16 -10.79 15.23 6.45
CA LEU A 16 -9.48 15.79 6.23
C LEU A 16 -9.34 16.02 4.72
N SER A 17 -9.58 17.25 4.30
CA SER A 17 -9.31 17.69 2.94
C SER A 17 -7.79 17.60 2.72
N GLU A 18 -7.37 16.72 1.80
CA GLU A 18 -6.00 16.68 1.30
C GLU A 18 -5.65 18.06 0.70
N PRO A 19 -4.48 18.62 1.01
CA PRO A 19 -4.03 19.81 0.31
C PRO A 19 -3.85 19.46 -1.17
N LEU A 20 -4.51 20.19 -2.06
CA LEU A 20 -4.29 20.18 -3.49
C LEU A 20 -2.83 20.62 -3.74
N ILE A 21 -1.95 19.66 -3.94
CA ILE A 21 -0.62 19.94 -4.51
C ILE A 21 -0.82 20.01 -6.02
N ASP A 22 -0.96 21.24 -6.48
CA ASP A 22 -1.00 21.60 -7.90
C ASP A 22 0.36 21.28 -8.54
N GLY A 23 0.39 20.50 -9.61
CA GLY A 23 1.47 20.48 -10.57
C GLY A 23 2.45 19.32 -10.57
N ALA A 24 1.99 18.07 -10.76
CA ALA A 24 2.80 17.07 -11.44
C ALA A 24 1.89 16.14 -12.25
N THR A 25 1.38 16.62 -13.37
CA THR A 25 0.83 15.75 -14.42
C THR A 25 1.98 15.06 -15.16
N GLY A 26 2.73 14.24 -14.43
CA GLY A 26 3.70 13.33 -15.00
C GLY A 26 2.99 12.05 -15.38
N GLU A 27 2.60 11.90 -16.64
CA GLU A 27 2.31 10.59 -17.20
C GLU A 27 3.49 9.68 -16.90
N CYS A 28 3.22 8.58 -16.18
CA CYS A 28 4.18 7.49 -16.02
C CYS A 28 4.27 6.76 -17.36
N ALA A 29 4.85 7.44 -18.36
CA ALA A 29 5.10 6.89 -19.67
C ALA A 29 6.17 5.81 -19.55
N ILE A 30 5.89 4.66 -20.14
CA ILE A 30 6.76 3.50 -20.21
C ILE A 30 8.04 3.88 -20.98
N ALA A 31 9.04 4.39 -20.29
CA ALA A 31 10.37 4.53 -20.86
C ALA A 31 11.09 3.19 -20.68
N ALA A 32 11.22 2.45 -21.76
CA ALA A 32 11.95 1.19 -21.81
C ALA A 32 13.45 1.42 -21.60
N GLY A 33 13.87 1.37 -20.32
CA GLY A 33 15.27 1.33 -19.93
C GLY A 33 15.58 -0.01 -19.29
N ARG A 34 16.39 -0.85 -19.97
CA ARG A 34 16.91 -2.09 -19.42
C ARG A 34 17.79 -1.81 -18.21
N THR A 35 17.34 -2.21 -17.04
CA THR A 35 18.25 -2.44 -15.89
C THR A 35 18.06 -3.88 -15.42
N SER A 36 19.10 -4.68 -15.61
CA SER A 36 19.23 -6.03 -15.08
C SER A 36 19.14 -5.98 -13.54
N GLY A 37 18.08 -6.58 -13.01
CA GLY A 37 17.89 -6.72 -11.56
C GLY A 37 18.85 -7.72 -10.96
N THR A 38 20.02 -7.24 -10.57
CA THR A 38 20.82 -7.88 -9.54
C THR A 38 20.25 -7.40 -8.21
N GLU A 39 19.93 -8.31 -7.29
CA GLU A 39 19.67 -7.96 -5.88
C GLU A 39 20.98 -7.40 -5.28
N SER A 40 21.24 -6.13 -5.53
CA SER A 40 22.31 -5.41 -4.86
C SER A 40 21.83 -5.14 -3.44
N GLY A 41 22.49 -5.73 -2.45
CA GLY A 41 22.27 -5.40 -1.06
C GLY A 41 22.30 -3.87 -0.91
N THR A 42 21.28 -3.31 -0.27
CA THR A 42 21.18 -1.85 -0.08
C THR A 42 22.42 -1.38 0.69
N GLU A 43 23.23 -0.52 0.06
CA GLU A 43 24.40 0.07 0.71
C GLU A 43 23.98 0.83 1.96
N VAL A 44 24.67 0.60 3.08
CA VAL A 44 24.39 1.29 4.35
C VAL A 44 25.08 2.65 4.32
N LEU A 45 24.30 3.72 4.17
CA LEU A 45 24.78 5.11 4.10
C LEU A 45 24.58 5.86 5.41
N VAL A 46 23.63 5.44 6.23
CA VAL A 46 23.32 6.03 7.55
C VAL A 46 23.72 5.06 8.62
N ASP A 47 24.28 5.58 9.71
CA ASP A 47 24.55 4.76 10.91
C ASP A 47 23.29 3.97 11.29
N PRO A 48 23.37 2.63 11.34
CA PRO A 48 22.23 1.77 11.66
C PRO A 48 21.58 2.10 13.00
N VAL A 49 22.31 2.65 13.96
CA VAL A 49 21.78 3.09 15.27
C VAL A 49 20.79 4.26 15.08
N ILE A 50 21.12 5.20 14.19
CA ILE A 50 20.24 6.34 13.90
C ILE A 50 18.99 5.88 13.17
N SER A 51 19.15 5.04 12.13
CA SER A 51 18.02 4.49 11.39
C SER A 51 17.11 3.65 12.28
N ARG A 52 17.72 2.86 13.19
CA ARG A 52 16.97 2.08 14.18
C ARG A 52 16.18 2.96 15.14
N ALA A 53 16.77 4.01 15.67
CA ALA A 53 16.07 4.93 16.58
C ALA A 53 14.84 5.59 15.91
N LYS A 54 14.94 5.89 14.60
CA LYS A 54 13.82 6.40 13.81
C LYS A 54 12.76 5.33 13.56
N PHE A 55 13.17 4.12 13.23
CA PHE A 55 12.29 2.96 13.08
C PHE A 55 11.51 2.66 14.38
N ASP A 56 12.18 2.65 15.52
CA ASP A 56 11.54 2.41 16.82
C ASP A 56 10.51 3.50 17.15
N ARG A 57 10.78 4.76 16.74
CA ARG A 57 9.79 5.85 16.85
C ARG A 57 8.57 5.63 15.98
N GLU A 58 8.74 5.21 14.71
CA GLU A 58 7.61 4.88 13.82
C GLU A 58 6.73 3.77 14.41
N LEU A 59 7.34 2.75 15.02
CA LEU A 59 6.60 1.68 15.71
C LEU A 59 5.87 2.20 16.97
N ALA A 60 6.51 3.07 17.75
CA ALA A 60 5.88 3.67 18.92
C ALA A 60 4.68 4.55 18.53
N ASP A 61 4.83 5.39 17.50
CA ASP A 61 3.76 6.20 16.96
C ASP A 61 2.60 5.31 16.46
N TYR A 62 2.92 4.25 15.71
CA TYR A 62 1.93 3.28 15.26
C TYR A 62 1.21 2.59 16.41
N ALA A 63 1.90 2.23 17.50
CA ALA A 63 1.32 1.56 18.65
C ALA A 63 0.22 2.40 19.34
N THR A 64 0.31 3.73 19.28
CA THR A 64 -0.70 4.63 19.87
C THR A 64 -2.05 4.52 19.17
N ILE A 65 -2.04 4.24 17.87
CA ILE A 65 -3.24 4.18 17.00
C ILE A 65 -3.67 2.74 16.66
N SER A 66 -2.83 1.73 16.96
CA SER A 66 -3.02 0.35 16.49
C SER A 66 -4.27 -0.35 17.01
N LYS A 67 -4.84 0.09 18.16
CA LYS A 67 -6.02 -0.56 18.76
C LYS A 67 -7.24 -0.48 17.85
N ASP A 68 -7.43 0.64 17.17
CA ASP A 68 -8.56 0.83 16.27
C ASP A 68 -8.30 0.19 14.90
N GLN A 69 -7.05 0.11 14.49
CA GLN A 69 -6.66 -0.34 13.15
C GLN A 69 -6.68 -1.84 12.96
N ARG A 70 -6.55 -2.63 14.02
CA ARG A 70 -6.80 -4.08 13.95
C ARG A 70 -8.19 -4.41 13.40
N ARG A 71 -9.14 -3.50 13.55
CA ARG A 71 -10.48 -3.61 12.97
C ARG A 71 -10.50 -3.28 11.48
N LEU A 72 -9.51 -2.54 10.99
CA LEU A 72 -9.41 -2.18 9.58
C LEU A 72 -8.86 -3.32 8.71
N GLY A 73 -8.32 -4.37 9.31
CA GLY A 73 -7.94 -5.57 8.60
C GLY A 73 -6.48 -5.65 8.19
N TRP A 74 -5.56 -5.03 8.93
CA TRP A 74 -4.14 -5.34 8.80
C TRP A 74 -3.49 -5.64 10.15
N TRP A 75 -2.45 -6.49 10.12
CA TRP A 75 -1.71 -6.92 11.30
C TRP A 75 -0.22 -6.92 11.00
N ILE A 76 0.56 -6.25 11.85
CA ILE A 76 2.01 -6.42 11.87
C ILE A 76 2.30 -7.79 12.48
N LEU A 77 2.92 -8.68 11.71
CA LEU A 77 3.34 -10.01 12.16
C LEU A 77 4.73 -9.99 12.77
N SER A 78 5.64 -9.18 12.21
CA SER A 78 6.95 -8.93 12.80
C SER A 78 7.41 -7.51 12.53
N ALA A 79 8.20 -6.96 13.45
CA ALA A 79 8.80 -5.64 13.35
C ALA A 79 10.19 -5.70 13.98
N GLU A 80 11.16 -6.13 13.20
CA GLU A 80 12.57 -6.25 13.59
C GLU A 80 13.39 -5.41 12.63
N PHE A 81 14.10 -4.42 13.18
CA PHE A 81 14.89 -3.53 12.34
C PHE A 81 15.83 -4.31 11.41
N PRO A 82 15.86 -3.97 10.13
CA PRO A 82 15.22 -2.78 9.50
C PRO A 82 13.81 -3.02 8.93
N GLU A 83 13.18 -4.17 9.15
CA GLU A 83 12.00 -4.60 8.39
C GLU A 83 10.74 -4.71 9.25
N VAL A 84 9.61 -4.31 8.64
CA VAL A 84 8.26 -4.61 9.14
C VAL A 84 7.56 -5.55 8.16
N PHE A 85 7.03 -6.66 8.67
CA PHE A 85 6.17 -7.56 7.91
C PHE A 85 4.72 -7.42 8.38
N VAL A 86 3.84 -7.09 7.45
CA VAL A 86 2.42 -6.85 7.70
C VAL A 86 1.56 -7.65 6.73
N VAL A 87 0.42 -8.14 7.19
CA VAL A 87 -0.59 -8.79 6.35
C VAL A 87 -1.89 -7.99 6.34
N PHE A 88 -2.57 -8.02 5.20
CA PHE A 88 -3.81 -7.32 4.94
C PHE A 88 -4.93 -8.30 4.63
N ALA A 89 -6.07 -8.09 5.28
CA ALA A 89 -7.30 -8.84 5.03
C ALA A 89 -8.45 -7.89 4.72
N ALA A 90 -9.48 -8.41 4.09
CA ALA A 90 -10.68 -7.65 3.71
C ALA A 90 -11.82 -7.91 4.70
N PRO A 91 -11.92 -7.14 5.81
CA PRO A 91 -12.92 -7.36 6.86
C PRO A 91 -14.35 -7.09 6.39
N GLN A 92 -14.53 -6.36 5.30
CA GLN A 92 -15.83 -6.10 4.68
C GLN A 92 -16.42 -7.32 3.97
N LEU A 93 -15.60 -8.33 3.64
CA LEU A 93 -16.03 -9.57 2.98
C LEU A 93 -16.35 -10.67 3.98
N ARG A 94 -17.15 -11.66 3.59
CA ARG A 94 -17.52 -12.80 4.44
C ARG A 94 -17.38 -14.13 3.69
N PRO A 95 -16.54 -15.07 4.20
CA PRO A 95 -15.54 -14.90 5.25
C PRO A 95 -14.47 -13.88 4.84
N SER A 96 -13.78 -13.25 5.81
CA SER A 96 -12.76 -12.24 5.55
C SER A 96 -11.47 -12.88 5.02
N PRO A 97 -11.11 -12.72 3.73
CA PRO A 97 -9.90 -13.30 3.20
C PRO A 97 -8.66 -12.49 3.60
N VAL A 98 -7.52 -13.15 3.75
CA VAL A 98 -6.21 -12.52 3.68
C VAL A 98 -5.92 -12.24 2.22
N VAL A 99 -5.59 -10.99 1.89
CA VAL A 99 -5.46 -10.53 0.50
C VAL A 99 -4.01 -10.57 0.04
N PHE A 100 -3.10 -9.94 0.79
CA PHE A 100 -1.66 -9.90 0.52
C PHE A 100 -0.87 -9.61 1.79
N GLY A 101 0.45 -9.78 1.71
CA GLY A 101 1.41 -9.27 2.68
C GLY A 101 2.22 -8.12 2.11
N ALA A 102 2.84 -7.32 2.96
CA ALA A 102 3.84 -6.35 2.58
C ALA A 102 5.05 -6.41 3.50
N ARG A 103 6.24 -6.24 2.92
CA ARG A 103 7.49 -5.97 3.64
C ARG A 103 7.89 -4.54 3.42
N ILE A 104 8.20 -3.84 4.52
CA ILE A 104 8.58 -2.44 4.53
C ILE A 104 9.97 -2.36 5.15
N ASP A 105 10.98 -2.01 4.32
CA ASP A 105 12.38 -1.92 4.72
C ASP A 105 12.80 -0.48 5.01
N PHE A 106 13.24 -0.23 6.23
CA PHE A 106 13.66 1.06 6.77
C PHE A 106 15.20 1.24 6.75
N THR A 107 15.94 0.47 5.98
CA THR A 107 17.37 0.70 5.79
C THR A 107 17.63 2.11 5.28
N ASN A 108 18.54 2.84 5.92
CA ASN A 108 18.86 4.26 5.65
C ASN A 108 17.71 5.26 5.91
N TYR A 109 16.69 4.87 6.67
CA TYR A 109 15.61 5.78 7.04
C TYR A 109 16.12 6.86 8.04
N ASP A 110 15.81 8.14 7.83
CA ASP A 110 15.00 8.80 6.82
C ASP A 110 15.84 9.64 5.83
N LEU A 111 17.10 9.24 5.62
CA LEU A 111 17.86 9.77 4.48
C LEU A 111 17.19 9.32 3.17
N TRP A 112 16.79 8.06 3.12
CA TRP A 112 15.95 7.49 2.08
C TRP A 112 14.57 7.12 2.65
N PRO A 113 13.51 7.17 1.83
CA PRO A 113 12.22 6.63 2.23
C PRO A 113 12.28 5.11 2.37
N PRO A 114 11.32 4.50 3.07
CA PRO A 114 11.21 3.05 3.14
C PRO A 114 11.00 2.42 1.76
N SER A 115 11.51 1.21 1.57
CA SER A 115 11.16 0.37 0.42
C SER A 115 9.95 -0.50 0.76
N VAL A 116 9.02 -0.67 -0.18
CA VAL A 116 7.78 -1.45 0.04
C VAL A 116 7.64 -2.51 -1.04
N LYS A 117 7.54 -3.78 -0.63
CA LYS A 117 7.33 -4.91 -1.53
C LYS A 117 6.05 -5.67 -1.16
N ILE A 118 5.24 -6.03 -2.16
CA ILE A 118 4.14 -6.98 -1.97
C ILE A 118 4.73 -8.39 -1.87
N VAL A 119 4.27 -9.12 -0.86
CA VAL A 119 4.77 -10.46 -0.57
C VAL A 119 3.62 -11.45 -0.33
N ASN A 120 3.92 -12.72 -0.48
CA ASN A 120 3.01 -13.78 -0.07
C ASN A 120 2.77 -13.68 1.45
N PRO A 121 1.51 -13.59 1.91
CA PRO A 121 1.19 -13.35 3.31
C PRO A 121 1.59 -14.50 4.25
N PHE A 122 1.85 -15.69 3.71
CA PHE A 122 2.21 -16.88 4.49
C PHE A 122 3.71 -17.16 4.50
N THR A 123 4.41 -16.85 3.40
CA THR A 123 5.84 -17.14 3.26
C THR A 123 6.73 -15.91 3.36
N GLY A 124 6.14 -14.71 3.20
CA GLY A 124 6.90 -13.46 3.16
C GLY A 124 7.77 -13.27 1.90
N ILE A 125 7.64 -14.16 0.91
CA ILE A 125 8.41 -14.08 -0.34
C ILE A 125 7.79 -13.01 -1.25
N PRO A 126 8.59 -12.08 -1.82
CA PRO A 126 8.09 -11.09 -2.76
C PRO A 126 7.48 -11.74 -4.00
N TYR A 127 6.32 -11.22 -4.41
CA TYR A 127 5.68 -11.64 -5.65
C TYR A 127 6.37 -11.02 -6.87
N ARG A 128 6.46 -11.80 -7.94
CA ARG A 128 6.67 -11.28 -9.28
C ARG A 128 5.34 -10.74 -9.82
N TYR A 129 5.40 -9.80 -10.75
CA TYR A 129 4.18 -9.16 -11.27
C TYR A 129 3.18 -10.18 -11.86
N ARG A 130 3.66 -11.19 -12.58
CA ARG A 130 2.81 -12.27 -13.13
C ARG A 130 2.12 -13.16 -12.09
N GLU A 131 2.59 -13.15 -10.83
CA GLU A 131 2.05 -13.96 -9.73
C GLU A 131 0.93 -13.25 -9.00
N LEU A 132 0.75 -11.95 -9.26
CA LEU A 132 -0.30 -11.16 -8.65
C LEU A 132 -1.64 -11.41 -9.35
N SER A 133 -2.71 -11.43 -8.54
CA SER A 133 -4.05 -11.46 -9.10
C SER A 133 -4.32 -10.21 -9.94
N PRO A 134 -4.88 -10.34 -11.15
CA PRO A 134 -5.27 -9.19 -11.98
C PRO A 134 -6.25 -8.24 -11.27
N THR A 135 -6.94 -8.71 -10.23
CA THR A 135 -7.86 -7.91 -9.44
C THR A 135 -7.17 -7.08 -8.34
N LEU A 136 -5.89 -7.35 -8.06
CA LEU A 136 -5.09 -6.60 -7.12
C LEU A 136 -4.40 -5.44 -7.84
N THR A 137 -5.16 -4.43 -8.19
CA THR A 137 -4.75 -3.38 -9.13
C THR A 137 -4.13 -2.15 -8.49
N PHE A 138 -4.40 -1.88 -7.21
CA PHE A 138 -3.95 -0.66 -6.53
C PHE A 138 -4.17 0.60 -7.39
N MET A 139 -5.41 0.81 -7.82
CA MET A 139 -5.76 1.92 -8.70
C MET A 139 -6.10 3.18 -7.89
N ARG A 140 -5.52 4.31 -8.28
CA ARG A 140 -5.86 5.63 -7.76
C ARG A 140 -6.70 6.38 -8.79
N ARG A 141 -7.78 7.03 -8.34
CA ARG A 141 -8.53 7.97 -9.18
C ARG A 141 -7.93 9.36 -9.08
N ILE A 142 -7.64 9.94 -10.22
CA ILE A 142 -7.12 11.30 -10.35
C ILE A 142 -8.18 12.14 -11.05
N PRO A 143 -8.55 13.31 -10.51
CA PRO A 143 -9.42 14.24 -11.22
C PRO A 143 -8.77 14.63 -12.56
N THR A 144 -9.56 14.59 -13.63
CA THR A 144 -9.11 15.10 -14.93
C THR A 144 -9.62 16.52 -15.11
N SER A 145 -8.83 17.34 -15.80
CA SER A 145 -9.23 18.72 -16.14
C SER A 145 -10.40 18.80 -17.13
N ALA A 146 -10.75 17.68 -17.78
CA ALA A 146 -11.85 17.61 -18.73
C ALA A 146 -13.11 17.05 -18.05
N PRO A 147 -14.18 17.83 -17.92
CA PRO A 147 -15.45 17.33 -17.41
C PRO A 147 -16.05 16.33 -18.41
N VAL A 148 -16.68 15.28 -17.87
CA VAL A 148 -17.35 14.24 -18.66
C VAL A 148 -18.84 14.53 -18.69
N GLN A 149 -19.41 14.61 -19.89
CA GLN A 149 -20.86 14.77 -20.05
C GLN A 149 -21.54 13.40 -19.97
N VAL A 150 -22.33 13.19 -18.93
CA VAL A 150 -23.07 11.94 -18.72
C VAL A 150 -24.52 12.16 -19.15
N PRO A 151 -25.02 11.38 -20.13
CA PRO A 151 -26.42 11.49 -20.58
C PRO A 151 -27.42 11.36 -19.40
N GLY A 152 -28.28 12.35 -19.21
CA GLY A 152 -29.28 12.35 -18.15
C GLY A 152 -28.81 12.86 -16.78
N LEU A 153 -27.50 13.00 -16.54
CA LEU A 153 -26.92 13.47 -15.27
C LEU A 153 -26.18 14.81 -15.38
N GLY A 154 -26.00 15.32 -16.62
CA GLY A 154 -25.29 16.58 -16.84
C GLY A 154 -23.76 16.43 -16.89
N VAL A 155 -23.07 17.51 -16.55
CA VAL A 155 -21.60 17.56 -16.54
C VAL A 155 -21.11 17.07 -15.18
N MET A 156 -20.26 16.05 -15.20
CA MET A 156 -19.61 15.49 -14.01
C MET A 156 -18.09 15.67 -14.08
N GLU A 157 -17.45 15.71 -12.93
CA GLU A 157 -15.99 15.66 -12.87
C GLU A 157 -15.48 14.36 -13.50
N GLY A 158 -14.54 14.47 -14.41
CA GLY A 158 -13.87 13.32 -15.01
C GLY A 158 -12.78 12.80 -14.09
N TYR A 159 -12.61 11.48 -14.06
CA TYR A 159 -11.53 10.82 -13.32
C TYR A 159 -10.78 9.89 -14.25
N ALA A 160 -9.45 9.94 -14.17
CA ALA A 160 -8.57 8.93 -14.75
C ALA A 160 -8.18 7.93 -13.68
N GLU A 161 -8.00 6.67 -14.06
CA GLU A 161 -7.47 5.64 -13.17
C GLU A 161 -5.97 5.48 -13.43
N GLN A 162 -5.18 5.60 -12.36
CA GLN A 162 -3.73 5.44 -12.41
C GLN A 162 -3.32 4.25 -11.56
N PRO A 163 -2.58 3.26 -12.13
CA PRO A 163 -2.01 2.19 -11.35
C PRO A 163 -0.92 2.72 -10.42
N LEU A 164 -0.95 2.29 -9.16
CA LEU A 164 0.08 2.59 -8.18
C LEU A 164 1.12 1.48 -8.06
N LEU A 165 0.81 0.29 -8.56
CA LEU A 165 1.73 -0.84 -8.61
C LEU A 165 2.26 -1.01 -10.02
N ILE A 166 3.56 -0.81 -10.19
CA ILE A 166 4.23 -0.73 -11.49
C ILE A 166 5.27 -1.85 -11.60
N ALA A 167 5.33 -2.47 -12.79
CA ALA A 167 6.41 -3.37 -13.20
C ALA A 167 6.69 -3.15 -14.68
N HIS A 168 7.95 -3.28 -15.09
CA HIS A 168 8.35 -3.16 -16.51
C HIS A 168 8.31 -4.50 -17.25
N GLY A 169 8.16 -5.60 -16.49
CA GLY A 169 8.05 -6.95 -17.04
C GLY A 169 7.35 -7.92 -16.11
N PRO A 170 6.84 -9.05 -16.62
CA PRO A 170 6.07 -10.02 -15.86
C PRO A 170 6.90 -10.71 -14.75
N ASP A 171 8.20 -10.82 -14.95
CA ASP A 171 9.13 -11.49 -14.04
C ASP A 171 9.76 -10.56 -13.00
N GLU A 172 9.50 -9.27 -13.07
CA GLU A 172 10.01 -8.29 -12.13
C GLU A 172 9.18 -8.25 -10.85
N ILE A 173 9.83 -7.86 -9.74
CA ILE A 173 9.14 -7.52 -8.51
C ILE A 173 8.54 -6.14 -8.70
N PRO A 174 7.20 -6.00 -8.61
CA PRO A 174 6.56 -4.71 -8.80
C PRO A 174 6.90 -3.76 -7.64
N PHE A 175 6.89 -2.47 -7.94
CA PHE A 175 7.11 -1.42 -6.97
C PHE A 175 5.91 -0.47 -6.87
N PHE A 176 5.79 0.21 -5.75
CA PHE A 176 4.74 1.22 -5.54
C PHE A 176 5.16 2.59 -6.03
N CYS A 177 4.40 3.13 -6.96
CA CYS A 177 4.48 4.52 -7.45
C CYS A 177 3.73 5.45 -6.48
N ILE A 178 4.22 5.54 -5.24
CA ILE A 178 3.62 6.34 -4.17
C ILE A 178 4.71 7.22 -3.56
N PRO A 179 4.53 8.55 -3.47
CA PRO A 179 5.44 9.40 -2.72
C PRO A 179 5.65 8.86 -1.30
N GLY A 180 6.90 8.85 -0.85
CA GLY A 180 7.28 8.22 0.42
C GLY A 180 7.72 6.76 0.32
N VAL A 181 7.75 6.19 -0.89
CA VAL A 181 8.33 4.87 -1.20
C VAL A 181 9.64 5.05 -1.96
N ARG A 182 10.68 4.30 -1.60
CA ARG A 182 12.05 4.42 -2.17
C ARG A 182 12.07 4.29 -3.68
N GLU A 183 11.37 3.30 -4.19
CA GLU A 183 11.33 2.98 -5.62
C GLU A 183 10.67 4.09 -6.44
N TYR A 184 9.70 4.80 -5.88
CA TYR A 184 9.10 5.97 -6.51
C TYR A 184 10.15 7.07 -6.76
N HIS A 185 10.91 7.44 -5.71
CA HIS A 185 11.90 8.51 -5.80
C HIS A 185 13.15 8.13 -6.63
N ASN A 186 13.41 6.83 -6.76
CA ASN A 186 14.51 6.32 -7.60
C ASN A 186 14.09 6.13 -9.07
N HIS A 187 12.79 6.23 -9.37
CA HIS A 187 12.30 6.00 -10.73
C HIS A 187 12.58 7.21 -11.64
N PRO A 188 13.11 7.01 -12.87
CA PRO A 188 13.48 8.12 -13.77
C PRO A 188 12.34 9.08 -14.11
N ALA A 189 11.09 8.60 -14.13
CA ALA A 189 9.91 9.44 -14.40
C ALA A 189 9.63 10.47 -13.28
N HIS A 190 10.22 10.30 -12.10
CA HIS A 190 10.06 11.18 -10.95
C HIS A 190 11.33 12.01 -10.66
N THR A 191 12.18 12.18 -11.66
CA THR A 191 13.38 13.03 -11.57
C THR A 191 12.97 14.46 -11.22
N GLY A 192 13.48 14.97 -10.10
CA GLY A 192 13.13 16.29 -9.57
C GLY A 192 12.11 16.29 -8.44
N ASP A 193 11.39 15.18 -8.21
CA ASP A 193 10.52 15.01 -7.06
C ASP A 193 11.30 14.39 -5.89
N SER A 194 12.06 15.24 -5.20
CA SER A 194 12.99 14.81 -4.17
C SER A 194 12.27 14.32 -2.91
N TRP A 195 12.73 13.19 -2.33
CA TRP A 195 12.28 12.70 -1.02
C TRP A 195 12.30 13.78 0.07
N PHE A 196 13.26 14.72 0.02
CA PHE A 196 13.38 15.78 1.01
C PHE A 196 12.19 16.76 1.04
N LEU A 197 11.41 16.82 -0.03
CA LEU A 197 10.17 17.60 -0.09
C LEU A 197 9.02 16.88 0.63
N HIS A 198 9.03 15.55 0.64
CA HIS A 198 7.96 14.69 1.12
C HIS A 198 8.13 14.24 2.57
N ARG A 199 9.35 14.01 3.03
CA ARG A 199 9.61 13.44 4.35
C ARG A 199 9.04 14.23 5.52
N GLN A 200 8.94 15.56 5.38
CA GLN A 200 8.36 16.43 6.42
C GLN A 200 6.84 16.43 6.41
N LEU A 201 6.21 16.01 5.30
CA LEU A 201 4.77 15.88 5.15
C LEU A 201 4.22 14.56 5.74
N GLY A 202 5.11 13.70 6.20
CA GLY A 202 4.77 12.43 6.82
C GLY A 202 4.62 11.28 5.84
N GLU A 203 4.95 11.52 4.57
CA GLU A 203 4.91 10.51 3.52
C GLU A 203 5.87 9.39 3.76
N GLY A 204 6.16 8.47 3.95
CA GLY A 204 7.16 7.47 4.33
C GLY A 204 7.03 7.02 5.79
N LYS A 205 6.12 7.60 6.57
CA LYS A 205 5.80 7.09 7.89
C LYS A 205 5.10 5.75 7.79
N LEU A 206 5.38 4.87 8.74
CA LEU A 206 4.80 3.52 8.76
C LEU A 206 3.28 3.55 8.64
N PHE A 207 2.62 4.39 9.44
CA PHE A 207 1.16 4.49 9.39
C PHE A 207 0.63 4.93 8.02
N PHE A 208 1.23 5.95 7.43
CA PHE A 208 0.85 6.45 6.12
C PHE A 208 0.94 5.36 5.03
N LEU A 209 2.04 4.60 5.04
CA LEU A 209 2.23 3.51 4.09
C LEU A 209 1.17 2.41 4.27
N LEU A 210 0.89 2.01 5.52
CA LEU A 210 -0.12 0.98 5.81
C LEU A 210 -1.51 1.44 5.38
N GLU A 211 -1.85 2.71 5.63
CA GLU A 211 -3.14 3.30 5.23
C GLU A 211 -3.29 3.32 3.70
N LYS A 212 -2.25 3.75 2.97
CA LYS A 212 -2.28 3.75 1.50
C LYS A 212 -2.38 2.34 0.92
N LEU A 213 -1.63 1.38 1.47
CA LEU A 213 -1.71 -0.02 1.05
C LEU A 213 -3.11 -0.61 1.28
N TYR A 214 -3.74 -0.29 2.40
CA TYR A 214 -5.10 -0.71 2.69
C TYR A 214 -6.12 -0.05 1.77
N ARG A 215 -6.08 1.28 1.67
CA ARG A 215 -7.01 2.09 0.87
C ARG A 215 -7.07 1.66 -0.59
N TYR A 216 -5.92 1.36 -1.19
CA TYR A 216 -5.85 1.03 -2.62
C TYR A 216 -5.84 -0.47 -2.90
N GLY A 217 -5.39 -1.30 -1.95
CA GLY A 217 -5.28 -2.74 -2.15
C GLY A 217 -6.42 -3.58 -1.57
N VAL A 218 -7.10 -3.08 -0.54
CA VAL A 218 -8.13 -3.85 0.18
C VAL A 218 -9.50 -3.21 0.13
N GLU A 219 -9.59 -1.92 0.41
CA GLU A 219 -10.87 -1.21 0.50
C GLU A 219 -11.72 -1.29 -0.78
N PRO A 220 -11.15 -1.27 -2.00
CA PRO A 220 -11.92 -1.41 -3.23
C PRO A 220 -12.53 -2.78 -3.46
N LEU A 221 -12.13 -3.83 -2.72
CA LEU A 221 -12.64 -5.19 -2.89
C LEU A 221 -14.10 -5.29 -2.44
N LYS A 222 -15.00 -5.58 -3.37
CA LYS A 222 -16.44 -5.70 -3.12
C LYS A 222 -16.93 -7.14 -3.01
N ALA A 223 -16.23 -8.07 -3.66
CA ALA A 223 -16.57 -9.48 -3.70
C ALA A 223 -15.33 -10.32 -4.04
N TYR A 224 -15.38 -11.60 -3.73
CA TYR A 224 -14.42 -12.58 -4.21
C TYR A 224 -15.16 -13.90 -4.53
N GLN A 225 -14.56 -14.69 -5.40
CA GLN A 225 -15.02 -16.04 -5.72
C GLN A 225 -13.96 -17.02 -5.28
N PHE A 226 -14.37 -18.06 -4.58
CA PHE A 226 -13.51 -19.16 -4.14
C PHE A 226 -13.87 -20.42 -4.89
N GLY A 227 -12.88 -21.04 -5.56
CA GLY A 227 -13.02 -22.34 -6.20
C GLY A 227 -12.11 -23.36 -5.53
N LEU A 228 -12.64 -24.50 -5.10
CA LEU A 228 -11.87 -25.61 -4.55
C LEU A 228 -11.88 -26.75 -5.58
N GLN A 229 -10.70 -27.14 -6.04
CA GLN A 229 -10.55 -28.34 -6.87
C GLN A 229 -9.71 -29.36 -6.10
N ILE A 230 -10.28 -30.53 -5.85
CA ILE A 230 -9.57 -31.66 -5.25
C ILE A 230 -8.97 -32.48 -6.39
N ALA A 231 -7.64 -32.46 -6.50
CA ALA A 231 -6.91 -33.16 -7.59
C ALA A 231 -6.60 -34.64 -7.23
N GLY A 232 -6.72 -35.03 -5.97
CA GLY A 232 -6.45 -36.38 -5.50
C GLY A 232 -6.49 -36.51 -3.98
N PHE A 233 -6.43 -37.73 -3.51
CA PHE A 233 -6.32 -38.07 -2.10
C PHE A 233 -5.01 -38.80 -1.83
N ILE A 234 -4.31 -38.43 -0.75
CA ILE A 234 -3.22 -39.24 -0.23
C ILE A 234 -3.84 -40.43 0.45
N ARG A 235 -3.59 -41.65 -0.02
CA ARG A 235 -3.95 -42.85 0.70
C ARG A 235 -2.93 -43.04 1.83
N PRO A 236 -3.36 -43.19 3.08
CA PRO A 236 -2.43 -43.62 4.12
C PRO A 236 -1.84 -44.96 3.69
N GLU A 237 -0.51 -45.07 3.71
CA GLU A 237 0.16 -46.35 3.51
C GLU A 237 -0.37 -47.31 4.60
N SER A 238 -0.87 -48.46 4.17
CA SER A 238 -1.29 -49.47 5.13
C SER A 238 -0.06 -49.86 5.95
N PRO A 239 -0.12 -49.86 7.29
CA PRO A 239 1.00 -50.33 8.09
C PRO A 239 1.30 -51.76 7.70
N LEU A 240 2.58 -52.03 7.39
CA LEU A 240 3.11 -53.38 7.14
C LEU A 240 3.02 -54.25 8.38
#